data_6fb810dfbc6ba0b9a5cae06e0f7c307f
#
_entry.id   6fb810dfbc6ba0b9a5cae06e0f7c307f
#
_cell.length_a   1.000
_cell.length_b   1.000
_cell.length_c   1.000
_cell.angle_alpha   90.00
_cell.angle_beta   90.00
_cell.angle_gamma   90.00
#
_symmetry.space_group_name_H-M   'P 1'
#
loop_
_entity.id
_entity.type
_entity.pdbx_description
1 polymer ?
#
loop_
_entity_poly.entity_id
_entity_poly.type
_entity_poly.pdbx_seq_one_letter_code
_entity_poly.pdbx_strand_id
1 'polypeptide(L)'
;GNTVVAKPSEITPMTAYLFSKICQKADFPKGVINIVHGYGHKVGDALSRHPDVPIISFTGGTATGEKIAAVAAPMFKKLSLEMGGKNPNIIFEDADFDNAVKMSAKAAFSNQGQICLCGSRLFVQESIYDKFRTAVIQETQTLKVGDPKDEKSNLGAVVSKPHMEKILNCIERSKEEGGEIITGGNRVILKGNLKDGYYIEPTIIDGLTANCKTNQEEIFGPVVSMIPFKSEEEVIEMANSTKYGLSASLFTKDVSRAHRVAAAIDSGIVWVNTWMLRDLRIPFGGMKSSGVGREGGFKSLQFFTEPKNVCLKL
;
A
#
# COMPACT_ATOMS: atom_id res chain seq x y z
N GLY A 1 22.51 14.73 13.18
CA GLY A 1 23.50 14.05 14.00
C GLY A 1 23.16 12.58 14.30
N ASN A 2 22.00 12.08 13.83
CA ASN A 2 21.63 10.68 14.03
C ASN A 2 22.47 9.74 13.15
N THR A 3 22.72 8.53 13.66
CA THR A 3 23.21 7.40 12.87
C THR A 3 22.07 6.43 12.58
N VAL A 4 22.20 5.66 11.49
CA VAL A 4 21.16 4.74 11.04
C VAL A 4 21.72 3.33 10.92
N VAL A 5 20.97 2.35 11.42
CA VAL A 5 21.15 0.93 11.11
C VAL A 5 19.90 0.48 10.34
N ALA A 6 20.06 0.17 9.06
CA ALA A 6 18.99 -0.23 8.18
C ALA A 6 19.06 -1.72 7.86
N LYS A 7 17.95 -2.44 8.03
CA LYS A 7 17.78 -3.84 7.61
C LYS A 7 16.76 -3.92 6.49
N PRO A 8 17.17 -4.16 5.25
CA PRO A 8 16.23 -4.40 4.14
C PRO A 8 15.53 -5.74 4.29
N SER A 9 14.43 -5.93 3.53
CA SER A 9 13.83 -7.25 3.38
C SER A 9 14.84 -8.26 2.85
N GLU A 10 14.87 -9.45 3.40
CA GLU A 10 15.70 -10.56 2.94
C GLU A 10 15.35 -11.03 1.52
N ILE A 11 14.14 -10.74 1.03
CA ILE A 11 13.68 -11.14 -0.29
C ILE A 11 14.12 -10.11 -1.36
N THR A 12 14.24 -8.84 -1.00
CA THR A 12 14.56 -7.73 -1.93
C THR A 12 15.74 -6.88 -1.45
N PRO A 13 16.93 -7.48 -1.16
CA PRO A 13 18.04 -6.76 -0.53
C PRO A 13 18.93 -5.99 -1.49
N MET A 14 18.85 -6.26 -2.81
CA MET A 14 19.88 -5.83 -3.78
C MET A 14 19.98 -4.31 -3.94
N THR A 15 18.87 -3.59 -3.94
CA THR A 15 18.89 -2.12 -4.05
C THR A 15 19.50 -1.48 -2.81
N ALA A 16 19.26 -2.02 -1.62
CA ALA A 16 19.91 -1.57 -0.39
C ALA A 16 21.43 -1.86 -0.40
N TYR A 17 21.83 -3.02 -0.93
CA TYR A 17 23.23 -3.32 -1.14
C TYR A 17 23.90 -2.33 -2.11
N LEU A 18 23.26 -2.02 -3.23
CA LEU A 18 23.77 -1.03 -4.18
C LEU A 18 23.83 0.37 -3.55
N PHE A 19 22.85 0.74 -2.74
CA PHE A 19 22.86 2.00 -2.00
C PHE A 19 24.07 2.10 -1.06
N SER A 20 24.45 1.00 -0.37
CA SER A 20 25.66 0.98 0.45
C SER A 20 26.93 1.26 -0.35
N LYS A 21 27.00 0.76 -1.60
CA LYS A 21 28.11 1.05 -2.51
C LYS A 21 28.13 2.50 -2.98
N ILE A 22 26.97 3.10 -3.18
CA ILE A 22 26.85 4.54 -3.50
C ILE A 22 27.36 5.38 -2.33
N CYS A 23 26.97 5.07 -1.09
CA CYS A 23 27.46 5.78 0.10
C CYS A 23 28.99 5.69 0.21
N GLN A 24 29.57 4.52 -0.04
CA GLN A 24 31.04 4.34 -0.05
C GLN A 24 31.72 5.19 -1.13
N LYS A 25 31.18 5.23 -2.36
CA LYS A 25 31.73 6.03 -3.46
C LYS A 25 31.57 7.55 -3.25
N ALA A 26 30.58 7.95 -2.48
CA ALA A 26 30.32 9.35 -2.13
C ALA A 26 31.11 9.81 -0.89
N ASP A 27 32.05 9.00 -0.41
CA ASP A 27 32.84 9.25 0.80
C ASP A 27 31.98 9.63 2.02
N PHE A 28 30.80 8.98 2.14
CA PHE A 28 29.91 9.22 3.25
C PHE A 28 30.60 8.82 4.57
N PRO A 29 30.51 9.62 5.66
CA PRO A 29 31.26 9.35 6.88
C PRO A 29 30.97 7.95 7.43
N LYS A 30 32.01 7.21 7.80
CA LYS A 30 31.88 5.84 8.32
C LYS A 30 31.03 5.80 9.57
N GLY A 31 30.14 4.81 9.67
CA GLY A 31 29.29 4.61 10.82
C GLY A 31 27.99 5.46 10.84
N VAL A 32 27.80 6.41 9.92
CA VAL A 32 26.56 7.19 9.84
C VAL A 32 25.42 6.39 9.23
N ILE A 33 25.68 5.68 8.13
CA ILE A 33 24.72 4.76 7.52
C ILE A 33 25.29 3.36 7.52
N ASN A 34 24.59 2.43 8.19
CA ASN A 34 24.98 1.04 8.31
C ASN A 34 23.86 0.15 7.78
N ILE A 35 24.16 -0.70 6.80
CA ILE A 35 23.19 -1.63 6.24
C ILE A 35 23.57 -3.04 6.68
N VAL A 36 22.65 -3.71 7.37
CA VAL A 36 22.81 -5.08 7.85
C VAL A 36 21.78 -5.98 7.15
N HIS A 37 22.26 -7.13 6.67
CA HIS A 37 21.40 -8.10 6.00
C HIS A 37 21.08 -9.26 6.93
N GLY A 38 19.90 -9.85 6.76
CA GLY A 38 19.46 -11.03 7.50
C GLY A 38 17.95 -11.15 7.62
N TYR A 39 17.52 -12.25 8.17
CA TYR A 39 16.09 -12.53 8.35
C TYR A 39 15.45 -11.60 9.38
N GLY A 40 14.18 -11.22 9.11
CA GLY A 40 13.40 -10.35 9.99
C GLY A 40 13.32 -10.87 11.42
N HIS A 41 13.08 -12.19 11.61
CA HIS A 41 12.99 -12.83 12.91
C HIS A 41 14.33 -12.99 13.68
N LYS A 42 15.45 -12.69 13.03
CA LYS A 42 16.78 -12.68 13.67
C LYS A 42 17.29 -11.26 13.82
N VAL A 43 17.73 -10.66 12.71
CA VAL A 43 18.35 -9.32 12.73
C VAL A 43 17.32 -8.23 13.05
N GLY A 44 16.10 -8.32 12.50
CA GLY A 44 15.03 -7.37 12.81
C GLY A 44 14.61 -7.40 14.28
N ASP A 45 14.44 -8.60 14.85
CA ASP A 45 14.11 -8.75 16.28
C ASP A 45 15.25 -8.23 17.18
N ALA A 46 16.51 -8.54 16.85
CA ALA A 46 17.66 -8.05 17.57
C ALA A 46 17.75 -6.51 17.58
N LEU A 47 17.53 -5.86 16.44
CA LEU A 47 17.47 -4.40 16.35
C LEU A 47 16.32 -3.80 17.17
N SER A 48 15.15 -4.44 17.11
CA SER A 48 13.97 -3.98 17.85
C SER A 48 14.17 -4.06 19.38
N ARG A 49 14.92 -5.06 19.85
CA ARG A 49 15.25 -5.26 21.28
C ARG A 49 16.49 -4.55 21.76
N HIS A 50 17.31 -4.01 20.86
CA HIS A 50 18.60 -3.43 21.27
C HIS A 50 18.40 -2.16 22.12
N PRO A 51 19.00 -2.06 23.33
CA PRO A 51 18.77 -0.92 24.22
C PRO A 51 19.21 0.43 23.62
N ASP A 52 20.28 0.42 22.83
CA ASP A 52 20.85 1.63 22.21
C ASP A 52 20.16 2.05 20.91
N VAL A 53 19.06 1.40 20.54
CA VAL A 53 18.21 1.80 19.41
C VAL A 53 16.94 2.45 19.95
N PRO A 54 16.91 3.76 20.18
CA PRO A 54 15.78 4.44 20.82
C PRO A 54 14.62 4.72 19.85
N ILE A 55 14.88 4.70 18.55
CA ILE A 55 13.90 5.05 17.51
C ILE A 55 13.85 3.92 16.48
N ILE A 56 12.64 3.47 16.15
CA ILE A 56 12.40 2.47 15.11
C ILE A 56 11.47 3.08 14.06
N SER A 57 11.91 3.08 12.80
CA SER A 57 11.07 3.33 11.63
C SER A 57 10.91 2.02 10.86
N PHE A 58 9.69 1.60 10.63
CA PHE A 58 9.37 0.32 10.00
C PHE A 58 8.30 0.49 8.93
N THR A 59 8.54 -0.10 7.76
CA THR A 59 7.54 -0.25 6.70
C THR A 59 7.37 -1.74 6.39
N GLY A 60 6.13 -2.24 6.45
CA GLY A 60 5.86 -3.64 6.17
C GLY A 60 4.47 -4.12 6.57
N GLY A 61 4.28 -5.42 6.73
CA GLY A 61 2.98 -6.01 7.09
C GLY A 61 2.56 -5.69 8.52
N THR A 62 1.26 -5.46 8.73
CA THR A 62 0.64 -5.11 10.03
C THR A 62 1.03 -6.07 11.16
N ALA A 63 1.00 -7.39 10.91
CA ALA A 63 1.40 -8.38 11.92
C ALA A 63 2.85 -8.26 12.39
N THR A 64 3.75 -7.75 11.54
CA THR A 64 5.14 -7.48 11.93
C THR A 64 5.22 -6.16 12.72
N GLY A 65 4.48 -5.14 12.29
CA GLY A 65 4.38 -3.87 13.04
C GLY A 65 3.85 -4.07 14.47
N GLU A 66 2.83 -4.89 14.64
CA GLU A 66 2.29 -5.28 15.96
C GLU A 66 3.36 -5.91 16.87
N LYS A 67 4.17 -6.84 16.32
CA LYS A 67 5.27 -7.46 17.07
C LYS A 67 6.34 -6.45 17.47
N ILE A 68 6.72 -5.56 16.55
CA ILE A 68 7.70 -4.50 16.84
C ILE A 68 7.15 -3.57 17.93
N ALA A 69 5.89 -3.15 17.84
CA ALA A 69 5.27 -2.29 18.85
C ALA A 69 5.25 -2.95 20.24
N ALA A 70 4.87 -4.24 20.32
CA ALA A 70 4.86 -4.99 21.57
C ALA A 70 6.25 -5.09 22.22
N VAL A 71 7.30 -5.22 21.42
CA VAL A 71 8.70 -5.27 21.92
C VAL A 71 9.19 -3.88 22.33
N ALA A 72 8.86 -2.85 21.55
CA ALA A 72 9.38 -1.50 21.73
C ALA A 72 8.70 -0.74 22.87
N ALA A 73 7.41 -0.98 23.13
CA ALA A 73 6.63 -0.24 24.11
C ALA A 73 7.21 -0.29 25.55
N PRO A 74 7.58 -1.47 26.11
CA PRO A 74 8.20 -1.54 27.44
C PRO A 74 9.56 -0.82 27.54
N MET A 75 10.20 -0.57 26.39
CA MET A 75 11.49 0.13 26.30
C MET A 75 11.34 1.62 26.00
N PHE A 76 10.12 2.13 25.93
CA PHE A 76 9.81 3.54 25.62
C PHE A 76 10.42 4.05 24.31
N LYS A 77 10.62 3.17 23.32
CA LYS A 77 11.16 3.55 22.01
C LYS A 77 10.14 4.35 21.21
N LYS A 78 10.62 5.34 20.46
CA LYS A 78 9.79 6.01 19.45
C LYS A 78 9.52 5.09 18.26
N LEU A 79 8.28 5.06 17.79
CA LEU A 79 7.85 4.24 16.67
C LEU A 79 7.27 5.10 15.55
N SER A 80 7.77 4.91 14.32
CA SER A 80 7.10 5.26 13.08
C SER A 80 6.80 3.95 12.35
N LEU A 81 5.53 3.62 12.20
CA LEU A 81 5.06 2.38 11.60
C LEU A 81 4.23 2.71 10.38
N GLU A 82 4.70 2.29 9.20
CA GLU A 82 3.98 2.36 7.95
C GLU A 82 3.60 0.94 7.52
N MET A 83 2.30 0.65 7.52
CA MET A 83 1.79 -0.69 7.35
C MET A 83 0.82 -0.77 6.18
N GLY A 84 0.16 -1.91 6.03
CA GLY A 84 -0.73 -2.19 4.91
C GLY A 84 -1.98 -1.32 4.86
N GLY A 85 -2.72 -1.46 3.77
CA GLY A 85 -3.98 -0.79 3.53
C GLY A 85 -5.00 -1.68 2.82
N LYS A 86 -6.27 -1.32 2.92
CA LYS A 86 -7.36 -1.83 2.10
C LYS A 86 -8.12 -0.65 1.52
N ASN A 87 -7.40 0.08 0.68
CA ASN A 87 -7.73 1.45 0.31
C ASN A 87 -8.97 1.52 -0.58
N PRO A 88 -9.95 2.38 -0.24
CA PRO A 88 -11.10 2.65 -1.09
C PRO A 88 -10.72 3.54 -2.27
N ASN A 89 -11.31 3.24 -3.43
CA ASN A 89 -11.29 4.05 -4.62
C ASN A 89 -12.76 4.30 -5.01
N ILE A 90 -13.24 5.53 -4.87
CA ILE A 90 -14.66 5.89 -4.88
C ILE A 90 -14.97 6.68 -6.14
N ILE A 91 -15.94 6.22 -6.93
CA ILE A 91 -16.32 6.82 -8.20
C ILE A 91 -17.76 7.29 -8.12
N PHE A 92 -17.97 8.59 -8.14
CA PHE A 92 -19.29 9.21 -8.24
C PHE A 92 -19.72 9.36 -9.72
N GLU A 93 -21.02 9.45 -9.97
CA GLU A 93 -21.59 9.53 -11.32
C GLU A 93 -21.14 10.77 -12.11
N ASP A 94 -20.82 11.86 -11.43
CA ASP A 94 -20.36 13.12 -12.01
C ASP A 94 -18.86 13.18 -12.29
N ALA A 95 -18.11 12.12 -11.99
CA ALA A 95 -16.67 12.04 -12.23
C ALA A 95 -16.31 12.25 -13.72
N ASP A 96 -15.07 12.67 -13.97
CA ASP A 96 -14.48 12.50 -15.30
C ASP A 96 -14.31 10.99 -15.55
N PHE A 97 -15.24 10.44 -16.33
CA PHE A 97 -15.38 8.99 -16.49
C PHE A 97 -14.12 8.32 -17.02
N ASP A 98 -13.52 8.86 -18.08
CA ASP A 98 -12.35 8.25 -18.71
C ASP A 98 -11.11 8.33 -17.82
N ASN A 99 -10.94 9.46 -17.13
CA ASN A 99 -9.88 9.61 -16.14
C ASN A 99 -10.08 8.65 -14.95
N ALA A 100 -11.31 8.53 -14.44
CA ALA A 100 -11.63 7.64 -13.33
C ALA A 100 -11.35 6.17 -13.68
N VAL A 101 -11.70 5.69 -14.88
CA VAL A 101 -11.41 4.33 -15.35
C VAL A 101 -9.90 4.08 -15.39
N LYS A 102 -9.14 4.94 -16.09
CA LYS A 102 -7.67 4.81 -16.21
C LYS A 102 -6.96 4.85 -14.86
N MET A 103 -7.35 5.81 -14.01
CA MET A 103 -6.73 5.94 -12.68
C MET A 103 -7.10 4.77 -11.77
N SER A 104 -8.31 4.20 -11.88
CA SER A 104 -8.71 3.03 -11.10
C SER A 104 -7.91 1.78 -11.47
N ALA A 105 -7.74 1.50 -12.75
CA ALA A 105 -6.88 0.40 -13.21
C ALA A 105 -5.42 0.62 -12.78
N LYS A 106 -4.90 1.83 -12.94
CA LYS A 106 -3.56 2.20 -12.49
C LYS A 106 -3.40 2.03 -10.97
N ALA A 107 -4.36 2.50 -10.17
CA ALA A 107 -4.32 2.39 -8.72
C ALA A 107 -4.39 0.93 -8.24
N ALA A 108 -5.17 0.07 -8.91
CA ALA A 108 -5.29 -1.33 -8.53
C ALA A 108 -4.06 -2.16 -8.89
N PHE A 109 -3.45 -1.92 -10.06
CA PHE A 109 -2.52 -2.87 -10.66
C PHE A 109 -1.08 -2.40 -10.77
N SER A 110 -0.76 -1.13 -10.49
CA SER A 110 0.64 -0.65 -10.49
C SER A 110 1.52 -1.54 -9.60
N ASN A 111 2.73 -1.87 -10.10
CA ASN A 111 3.65 -2.77 -9.42
C ASN A 111 3.00 -4.10 -8.98
N GLN A 112 2.16 -4.70 -9.83
CA GLN A 112 1.42 -5.94 -9.56
C GLN A 112 0.54 -5.86 -8.29
N GLY A 113 -0.01 -4.68 -7.97
CA GLY A 113 -0.77 -4.47 -6.75
C GLY A 113 0.05 -4.53 -5.45
N GLN A 114 1.37 -4.55 -5.54
CA GLN A 114 2.29 -4.64 -4.41
C GLN A 114 2.78 -3.24 -3.98
N ILE A 115 1.84 -2.31 -3.81
CA ILE A 115 2.05 -1.00 -3.19
C ILE A 115 1.01 -0.84 -2.08
N CYS A 116 1.44 -0.43 -0.89
CA CYS A 116 0.52 -0.20 0.24
C CYS A 116 -0.61 0.80 -0.06
N LEU A 117 -0.41 1.66 -1.08
CA LEU A 117 -1.36 2.68 -1.53
C LEU A 117 -2.30 2.21 -2.66
N CYS A 118 -2.20 0.96 -3.12
CA CYS A 118 -3.08 0.46 -4.18
C CYS A 118 -4.56 0.56 -3.77
N GLY A 119 -5.40 1.06 -4.69
CA GLY A 119 -6.85 1.09 -4.54
C GLY A 119 -7.44 -0.32 -4.73
N SER A 120 -7.55 -1.07 -3.65
CA SER A 120 -7.91 -2.50 -3.69
C SER A 120 -9.41 -2.78 -3.51
N ARG A 121 -10.21 -1.75 -3.19
CA ARG A 121 -11.68 -1.76 -3.18
C ARG A 121 -12.18 -0.62 -4.05
N LEU A 122 -12.87 -0.95 -5.14
CA LEU A 122 -13.43 0.00 -6.09
C LEU A 122 -14.93 0.14 -5.80
N PHE A 123 -15.32 1.28 -5.25
CA PHE A 123 -16.71 1.63 -4.99
C PHE A 123 -17.22 2.50 -6.14
N VAL A 124 -18.30 2.08 -6.80
CA VAL A 124 -18.85 2.78 -7.97
C VAL A 124 -20.31 3.10 -7.73
N GLN A 125 -20.71 4.36 -7.96
CA GLN A 125 -22.11 4.75 -7.80
C GLN A 125 -23.01 3.93 -8.75
N GLU A 126 -24.13 3.44 -8.21
CA GLU A 126 -25.01 2.46 -8.87
C GLU A 126 -25.49 2.93 -10.27
N SER A 127 -25.78 4.22 -10.42
CA SER A 127 -26.25 4.80 -11.70
C SER A 127 -25.27 4.64 -12.88
N ILE A 128 -23.97 4.47 -12.60
CA ILE A 128 -22.94 4.29 -13.63
C ILE A 128 -22.24 2.93 -13.54
N TYR A 129 -22.68 2.05 -12.64
CA TYR A 129 -21.95 0.82 -12.28
C TYR A 129 -21.66 -0.08 -13.48
N ASP A 130 -22.68 -0.47 -14.26
CA ASP A 130 -22.51 -1.39 -15.38
C ASP A 130 -21.62 -0.83 -16.49
N LYS A 131 -21.78 0.48 -16.77
CA LYS A 131 -20.95 1.20 -17.73
C LYS A 131 -19.49 1.23 -17.25
N PHE A 132 -19.26 1.53 -15.97
CA PHE A 132 -17.92 1.60 -15.40
C PHE A 132 -17.27 0.21 -15.32
N ARG A 133 -18.04 -0.81 -14.92
CA ARG A 133 -17.62 -2.22 -14.92
C ARG A 133 -17.10 -2.65 -16.28
N THR A 134 -17.85 -2.38 -17.34
CA THR A 134 -17.42 -2.69 -18.70
C THR A 134 -16.13 -1.98 -19.10
N ALA A 135 -16.03 -0.68 -18.82
CA ALA A 135 -14.87 0.13 -19.18
C ALA A 135 -13.60 -0.26 -18.41
N VAL A 136 -13.71 -0.53 -17.10
CA VAL A 136 -12.53 -0.91 -16.28
C VAL A 136 -12.03 -2.32 -16.62
N ILE A 137 -12.92 -3.24 -17.03
CA ILE A 137 -12.53 -4.55 -17.58
C ILE A 137 -11.70 -4.35 -18.85
N GLN A 138 -12.19 -3.55 -19.80
CA GLN A 138 -11.48 -3.26 -21.04
C GLN A 138 -10.11 -2.62 -20.78
N GLU A 139 -10.03 -1.64 -19.90
CA GLU A 139 -8.77 -1.00 -19.51
C GLU A 139 -7.82 -2.03 -18.88
N THR A 140 -8.32 -2.89 -18.01
CA THR A 140 -7.51 -3.92 -17.34
C THR A 140 -6.96 -4.94 -18.34
N GLN A 141 -7.72 -5.30 -19.36
CA GLN A 141 -7.30 -6.24 -20.42
C GLN A 141 -6.19 -5.67 -21.32
N THR A 142 -5.96 -4.37 -21.31
CA THR A 142 -4.80 -3.77 -22.00
C THR A 142 -3.48 -4.04 -21.29
N LEU A 143 -3.52 -4.38 -20.00
CA LEU A 143 -2.34 -4.59 -19.17
C LEU A 143 -1.67 -5.93 -19.50
N LYS A 144 -0.43 -5.89 -19.92
CA LYS A 144 0.36 -7.08 -20.29
C LYS A 144 1.23 -7.55 -19.13
N VAL A 145 1.06 -8.80 -18.74
CA VAL A 145 1.96 -9.50 -17.83
C VAL A 145 3.12 -10.06 -18.63
N GLY A 146 4.36 -9.73 -18.25
CA GLY A 146 5.52 -10.15 -19.05
C GLY A 146 6.88 -9.91 -18.39
N ASP A 147 7.91 -9.97 -19.22
CA ASP A 147 9.29 -9.70 -18.82
C ASP A 147 9.42 -8.24 -18.36
N PRO A 148 9.92 -7.95 -17.15
CA PRO A 148 10.14 -6.58 -16.70
C PRO A 148 11.19 -5.81 -17.51
N LYS A 149 11.96 -6.49 -18.37
CA LYS A 149 12.91 -5.87 -19.31
C LYS A 149 12.26 -5.51 -20.65
N ASP A 150 11.06 -6.00 -20.94
CA ASP A 150 10.31 -5.62 -22.13
C ASP A 150 9.46 -4.38 -21.80
N GLU A 151 9.73 -3.26 -22.49
CA GLU A 151 8.99 -2.01 -22.35
C GLU A 151 7.49 -2.13 -22.62
N LYS A 152 7.05 -3.20 -23.30
CA LYS A 152 5.65 -3.50 -23.56
C LYS A 152 4.96 -4.19 -22.38
N SER A 153 5.71 -4.65 -21.39
CA SER A 153 5.14 -5.26 -20.19
C SER A 153 4.70 -4.19 -19.19
N ASN A 154 3.48 -4.32 -18.68
CA ASN A 154 2.94 -3.43 -17.64
C ASN A 154 3.12 -4.02 -16.25
N LEU A 155 3.08 -5.36 -16.14
CA LEU A 155 3.09 -6.11 -14.90
C LEU A 155 4.16 -7.20 -14.96
N GLY A 156 5.00 -7.26 -13.93
CA GLY A 156 6.01 -8.29 -13.74
C GLY A 156 5.54 -9.41 -12.81
N ALA A 157 6.50 -10.15 -12.26
CA ALA A 157 6.26 -11.19 -11.27
C ALA A 157 5.94 -10.58 -9.90
N VAL A 158 5.10 -11.24 -9.10
CA VAL A 158 5.00 -10.96 -7.67
C VAL A 158 6.25 -11.46 -6.94
N VAL A 159 6.46 -10.95 -5.74
CA VAL A 159 7.76 -10.98 -5.04
C VAL A 159 8.28 -12.39 -4.73
N SER A 160 7.42 -13.39 -4.56
CA SER A 160 7.82 -14.76 -4.20
C SER A 160 6.74 -15.79 -4.47
N LYS A 161 7.12 -17.08 -4.51
CA LYS A 161 6.18 -18.20 -4.65
C LYS A 161 5.15 -18.25 -3.51
N PRO A 162 5.53 -18.17 -2.22
CA PRO A 162 4.54 -18.18 -1.14
C PRO A 162 3.56 -17.02 -1.24
N HIS A 163 4.02 -15.85 -1.72
CA HIS A 163 3.13 -14.70 -1.92
C HIS A 163 2.16 -14.91 -3.09
N MET A 164 2.63 -15.48 -4.21
CA MET A 164 1.76 -15.88 -5.32
C MET A 164 0.66 -16.85 -4.85
N GLU A 165 1.04 -17.89 -4.09
CA GLU A 165 0.11 -18.87 -3.55
C GLU A 165 -0.92 -18.22 -2.60
N LYS A 166 -0.48 -17.28 -1.74
CA LYS A 166 -1.39 -16.49 -0.90
C LYS A 166 -2.41 -15.73 -1.75
N ILE A 167 -1.97 -15.04 -2.81
CA ILE A 167 -2.86 -14.26 -3.69
C ILE A 167 -3.88 -15.17 -4.37
N LEU A 168 -3.43 -16.28 -4.96
CA LEU A 168 -4.33 -17.25 -5.63
C LEU A 168 -5.34 -17.85 -4.64
N ASN A 169 -4.92 -18.19 -3.43
CA ASN A 169 -5.83 -18.65 -2.37
C ASN A 169 -6.85 -17.58 -1.98
N CYS A 170 -6.48 -16.30 -1.98
CA CYS A 170 -7.44 -15.22 -1.75
C CYS A 170 -8.46 -15.07 -2.88
N ILE A 171 -8.05 -15.30 -4.13
CA ILE A 171 -8.96 -15.31 -5.29
C ILE A 171 -9.94 -16.48 -5.18
N GLU A 172 -9.48 -17.70 -4.84
CA GLU A 172 -10.38 -18.85 -4.65
C GLU A 172 -11.35 -18.61 -3.50
N ARG A 173 -10.88 -18.13 -2.36
CA ARG A 173 -11.73 -17.76 -1.23
C ARG A 173 -12.80 -16.73 -1.62
N SER A 174 -12.49 -15.77 -2.48
CA SER A 174 -13.49 -14.79 -2.90
C SER A 174 -14.68 -15.40 -3.63
N LYS A 175 -14.47 -16.49 -4.36
CA LYS A 175 -15.56 -17.26 -5.00
C LYS A 175 -16.43 -17.94 -3.94
N GLU A 176 -15.82 -18.51 -2.89
CA GLU A 176 -16.54 -19.11 -1.76
C GLU A 176 -17.38 -18.06 -0.99
N GLU A 177 -16.92 -16.80 -0.99
CA GLU A 177 -17.64 -15.66 -0.40
C GLU A 177 -18.73 -15.07 -1.30
N GLY A 178 -18.97 -15.69 -2.47
CA GLY A 178 -20.01 -15.26 -3.45
C GLY A 178 -19.51 -14.30 -4.51
N GLY A 179 -18.19 -14.06 -4.61
CA GLY A 179 -17.60 -13.21 -5.63
C GLY A 179 -17.52 -13.86 -7.01
N GLU A 180 -17.75 -13.07 -8.04
CA GLU A 180 -17.55 -13.41 -9.44
C GLU A 180 -16.22 -12.84 -9.94
N ILE A 181 -15.37 -13.67 -10.53
CA ILE A 181 -14.15 -13.21 -11.21
C ILE A 181 -14.53 -12.71 -12.60
N ILE A 182 -14.58 -11.42 -12.80
CA ILE A 182 -15.02 -10.81 -14.06
C ILE A 182 -13.87 -10.56 -15.05
N THR A 183 -12.62 -10.63 -14.59
CA THR A 183 -11.41 -10.68 -15.44
C THR A 183 -10.24 -11.23 -14.64
N GLY A 184 -9.30 -11.90 -15.29
CA GLY A 184 -8.11 -12.49 -14.69
C GLY A 184 -8.38 -13.72 -13.83
N GLY A 185 -7.74 -13.82 -12.69
CA GLY A 185 -7.93 -14.88 -11.70
C GLY A 185 -6.90 -16.01 -11.76
N ASN A 186 -6.04 -16.05 -12.76
CA ASN A 186 -5.16 -17.17 -13.00
C ASN A 186 -3.67 -16.83 -12.84
N ARG A 187 -2.87 -17.87 -12.58
CA ARG A 187 -1.43 -17.78 -12.76
C ARG A 187 -1.10 -17.70 -14.25
N VAL A 188 -0.17 -16.82 -14.62
CA VAL A 188 0.39 -16.74 -15.97
C VAL A 188 1.70 -17.53 -16.02
N ILE A 189 1.84 -18.40 -17.03
CA ILE A 189 3.09 -19.13 -17.31
C ILE A 189 3.72 -18.54 -18.56
N LEU A 190 4.81 -17.83 -18.41
CA LEU A 190 5.57 -17.27 -19.51
C LEU A 190 6.50 -18.33 -20.13
N LYS A 191 7.06 -18.04 -21.31
CA LYS A 191 7.96 -18.95 -22.03
C LYS A 191 9.43 -18.72 -21.67
N GLY A 192 10.28 -19.69 -22.02
CA GLY A 192 11.74 -19.58 -21.89
C GLY A 192 12.19 -19.48 -20.43
N ASN A 193 13.12 -18.57 -20.18
CA ASN A 193 13.74 -18.38 -18.85
C ASN A 193 12.77 -17.79 -17.80
N LEU A 194 11.59 -17.38 -18.22
CA LEU A 194 10.57 -16.78 -17.34
C LEU A 194 9.52 -17.79 -16.87
N LYS A 195 9.56 -19.04 -17.33
CA LYS A 195 8.55 -20.07 -17.08
C LYS A 195 8.32 -20.38 -15.59
N ASP A 196 9.35 -20.22 -14.77
CA ASP A 196 9.29 -20.50 -13.32
C ASP A 196 8.97 -19.25 -12.49
N GLY A 197 8.67 -18.12 -13.15
CA GLY A 197 8.31 -16.87 -12.48
C GLY A 197 6.91 -16.91 -11.85
N TYR A 198 6.66 -15.94 -11.00
CA TYR A 198 5.44 -15.87 -10.15
C TYR A 198 4.50 -14.80 -10.71
N TYR A 199 3.91 -15.07 -11.87
CA TYR A 199 3.05 -14.12 -12.58
C TYR A 199 1.58 -14.43 -12.33
N ILE A 200 0.78 -13.38 -12.10
CA ILE A 200 -0.68 -13.46 -11.90
C ILE A 200 -1.36 -12.44 -12.81
N GLU A 201 -2.48 -12.81 -13.41
CA GLU A 201 -3.32 -11.89 -14.18
C GLU A 201 -3.87 -10.77 -13.30
N PRO A 202 -3.96 -9.52 -13.81
CA PRO A 202 -4.73 -8.49 -13.13
C PRO A 202 -6.19 -8.96 -13.02
N THR A 203 -6.69 -8.96 -11.77
CA THR A 203 -7.94 -9.64 -11.41
C THR A 203 -8.93 -8.65 -10.82
N ILE A 204 -10.16 -8.64 -11.36
CA ILE A 204 -11.30 -7.90 -10.81
C ILE A 204 -12.34 -8.90 -10.31
N ILE A 205 -12.82 -8.67 -9.09
CA ILE A 205 -13.84 -9.48 -8.43
C ILE A 205 -15.08 -8.61 -8.21
N ASP A 206 -16.22 -9.07 -8.66
CA ASP A 206 -17.54 -8.44 -8.49
C ASP A 206 -18.40 -9.21 -7.49
N GLY A 207 -19.49 -8.62 -6.98
CA GLY A 207 -20.51 -9.29 -6.19
C GLY A 207 -20.15 -9.53 -4.70
N LEU A 208 -18.97 -9.09 -4.26
CA LEU A 208 -18.57 -9.21 -2.86
C LEU A 208 -19.20 -8.11 -1.98
N THR A 209 -19.57 -8.46 -0.76
CA THR A 209 -19.97 -7.48 0.25
C THR A 209 -18.77 -6.73 0.84
N ALA A 210 -18.96 -5.50 1.33
CA ALA A 210 -17.89 -4.72 1.95
C ALA A 210 -17.25 -5.43 3.17
N ASN A 211 -18.02 -6.26 3.88
CA ASN A 211 -17.60 -6.91 5.13
C ASN A 211 -17.06 -8.33 4.96
N CYS A 212 -17.01 -8.90 3.74
CA CYS A 212 -16.39 -10.21 3.53
C CYS A 212 -14.88 -10.17 3.79
N LYS A 213 -14.30 -11.30 4.09
CA LYS A 213 -12.88 -11.40 4.46
C LYS A 213 -11.95 -10.90 3.35
N THR A 214 -12.27 -11.15 2.09
CA THR A 214 -11.54 -10.65 0.93
C THR A 214 -11.47 -9.13 0.92
N ASN A 215 -12.53 -8.42 1.35
CA ASN A 215 -12.59 -6.97 1.42
C ASN A 215 -12.07 -6.38 2.74
N GLN A 216 -11.83 -7.21 3.74
CA GLN A 216 -11.29 -6.80 5.05
C GLN A 216 -9.78 -7.02 5.17
N GLU A 217 -9.17 -7.92 4.36
CA GLU A 217 -7.76 -8.26 4.43
C GLU A 217 -6.96 -7.66 3.25
N GLU A 218 -5.74 -7.25 3.53
CA GLU A 218 -4.79 -6.83 2.50
C GLU A 218 -4.27 -8.04 1.73
N ILE A 219 -4.56 -8.10 0.42
CA ILE A 219 -4.07 -9.16 -0.47
C ILE A 219 -2.62 -8.89 -0.89
N PHE A 220 -2.29 -7.63 -1.17
CA PHE A 220 -0.99 -7.15 -1.66
C PHE A 220 -0.60 -7.79 -2.99
N GLY A 221 -1.53 -7.81 -3.93
CA GLY A 221 -1.40 -8.44 -5.25
C GLY A 221 -2.31 -7.78 -6.27
N PRO A 222 -2.26 -8.20 -7.54
CA PRO A 222 -3.02 -7.59 -8.62
C PRO A 222 -4.50 -7.98 -8.58
N VAL A 223 -5.18 -7.67 -7.48
CA VAL A 223 -6.57 -8.04 -7.20
C VAL A 223 -7.32 -6.84 -6.63
N VAL A 224 -8.44 -6.51 -7.26
CA VAL A 224 -9.36 -5.45 -6.81
C VAL A 224 -10.79 -6.00 -6.80
N SER A 225 -11.58 -5.59 -5.79
CA SER A 225 -13.02 -5.86 -5.76
C SER A 225 -13.81 -4.63 -6.21
N MET A 226 -14.94 -4.87 -6.91
CA MET A 226 -15.92 -3.83 -7.26
C MET A 226 -17.17 -3.97 -6.41
N ILE A 227 -17.69 -2.83 -5.93
CA ILE A 227 -18.86 -2.78 -5.06
C ILE A 227 -19.72 -1.56 -5.47
N PRO A 228 -21.01 -1.73 -5.76
CA PRO A 228 -21.91 -0.60 -5.99
C PRO A 228 -22.24 0.12 -4.70
N PHE A 229 -22.57 1.42 -4.79
CA PHE A 229 -23.14 2.20 -3.71
C PHE A 229 -24.23 3.16 -4.21
N LYS A 230 -25.16 3.55 -3.33
CA LYS A 230 -26.31 4.39 -3.67
C LYS A 230 -26.17 5.83 -3.18
N SER A 231 -25.58 6.03 -2.00
CA SER A 231 -25.47 7.36 -1.39
C SER A 231 -24.06 7.66 -0.89
N GLU A 232 -23.82 8.94 -0.61
CA GLU A 232 -22.55 9.44 -0.05
C GLU A 232 -22.31 8.83 1.35
N GLU A 233 -23.36 8.70 2.17
CA GLU A 233 -23.28 8.12 3.51
C GLU A 233 -22.92 6.64 3.46
N GLU A 234 -23.57 5.88 2.57
CA GLU A 234 -23.30 4.45 2.39
C GLU A 234 -21.86 4.19 1.99
N VAL A 235 -21.33 4.93 1.01
CA VAL A 235 -19.95 4.71 0.58
C VAL A 235 -18.92 5.12 1.63
N ILE A 236 -19.18 6.15 2.43
CA ILE A 236 -18.33 6.54 3.56
C ILE A 236 -18.31 5.42 4.60
N GLU A 237 -19.47 4.85 4.96
CA GLU A 237 -19.54 3.71 5.89
C GLU A 237 -18.74 2.51 5.36
N MET A 238 -18.98 2.11 4.12
CA MET A 238 -18.25 1.00 3.50
C MET A 238 -16.75 1.27 3.38
N ALA A 239 -16.34 2.49 3.03
CA ALA A 239 -14.94 2.86 2.93
C ALA A 239 -14.22 2.71 4.29
N ASN A 240 -14.88 3.12 5.36
CA ASN A 240 -14.35 3.10 6.73
C ASN A 240 -14.47 1.73 7.43
N SER A 241 -15.17 0.75 6.83
CA SER A 241 -15.51 -0.53 7.45
C SER A 241 -14.32 -1.44 7.78
N THR A 242 -13.11 -1.13 7.34
CA THR A 242 -11.93 -1.95 7.60
C THR A 242 -11.10 -1.43 8.78
N LYS A 243 -10.25 -2.29 9.31
CA LYS A 243 -9.24 -1.89 10.31
C LYS A 243 -8.14 -0.99 9.76
N TYR A 244 -8.07 -0.81 8.46
CA TYR A 244 -7.06 0.00 7.77
C TYR A 244 -7.53 1.43 7.53
N GLY A 245 -6.57 2.33 7.31
CA GLY A 245 -6.81 3.73 6.98
C GLY A 245 -5.55 4.39 6.42
N LEU A 246 -4.93 3.81 5.37
CA LEU A 246 -3.71 4.37 4.80
C LEU A 246 -4.01 5.47 3.79
N SER A 247 -4.72 5.13 2.72
CA SER A 247 -5.07 6.08 1.68
C SER A 247 -6.47 5.83 1.12
N ALA A 248 -7.00 6.85 0.44
CA ALA A 248 -8.22 6.77 -0.34
C ALA A 248 -8.06 7.59 -1.63
N SER A 249 -8.82 7.23 -2.66
CA SER A 249 -9.04 8.09 -3.83
C SER A 249 -10.52 8.28 -4.02
N LEU A 250 -10.91 9.48 -4.45
CA LEU A 250 -12.31 9.73 -4.85
C LEU A 250 -12.36 10.57 -6.12
N PHE A 251 -13.36 10.30 -6.95
CA PHE A 251 -13.54 10.94 -8.24
C PHE A 251 -14.92 11.59 -8.30
N THR A 252 -14.97 12.89 -8.40
CA THR A 252 -16.18 13.74 -8.51
C THR A 252 -15.81 15.11 -9.08
N LYS A 253 -16.75 15.77 -9.76
CA LYS A 253 -16.62 17.18 -10.18
C LYS A 253 -17.21 18.15 -9.14
N ASP A 254 -17.96 17.66 -8.17
CA ASP A 254 -18.49 18.45 -7.07
C ASP A 254 -17.43 18.69 -5.99
N VAL A 255 -16.91 19.92 -5.93
CA VAL A 255 -15.90 20.33 -4.96
C VAL A 255 -16.40 20.20 -3.50
N SER A 256 -17.68 20.52 -3.26
CA SER A 256 -18.27 20.41 -1.92
C SER A 256 -18.33 18.96 -1.47
N ARG A 257 -18.74 18.03 -2.34
CA ARG A 257 -18.70 16.59 -2.09
C ARG A 257 -17.27 16.11 -1.84
N ALA A 258 -16.33 16.56 -2.66
CA ALA A 258 -14.92 16.19 -2.52
C ALA A 258 -14.40 16.49 -1.10
N HIS A 259 -14.70 17.69 -0.58
CA HIS A 259 -14.31 18.08 0.79
C HIS A 259 -15.06 17.28 1.88
N ARG A 260 -16.38 17.11 1.75
CA ARG A 260 -17.17 16.35 2.75
C ARG A 260 -16.69 14.91 2.84
N VAL A 261 -16.59 14.22 1.71
CA VAL A 261 -16.18 12.81 1.66
C VAL A 261 -14.74 12.65 2.14
N ALA A 262 -13.82 13.51 1.67
CA ALA A 262 -12.43 13.45 2.11
C ALA A 262 -12.27 13.65 3.63
N ALA A 263 -13.07 14.54 4.23
CA ALA A 263 -13.06 14.76 5.68
C ALA A 263 -13.66 13.58 6.47
N ALA A 264 -14.61 12.85 5.88
CA ALA A 264 -15.31 11.74 6.55
C ALA A 264 -14.60 10.38 6.41
N ILE A 265 -13.62 10.25 5.50
CA ILE A 265 -12.87 9.00 5.30
C ILE A 265 -11.71 8.90 6.29
N ASP A 266 -11.67 7.79 7.03
CA ASP A 266 -10.61 7.45 7.99
C ASP A 266 -9.32 7.00 7.27
N SER A 267 -8.69 7.88 6.52
CA SER A 267 -7.44 7.62 5.81
C SER A 267 -6.45 8.76 6.01
N GLY A 268 -5.17 8.41 6.13
CA GLY A 268 -4.11 9.39 6.32
C GLY A 268 -3.86 10.26 5.08
N ILE A 269 -4.25 9.75 3.90
CA ILE A 269 -4.14 10.46 2.62
C ILE A 269 -5.43 10.26 1.84
N VAL A 270 -5.95 11.36 1.28
CA VAL A 270 -7.09 11.31 0.34
C VAL A 270 -6.71 12.05 -0.93
N TRP A 271 -6.78 11.38 -2.07
CA TRP A 271 -6.63 11.97 -3.38
C TRP A 271 -7.98 12.25 -4.02
N VAL A 272 -8.11 13.39 -4.66
CA VAL A 272 -9.30 13.77 -5.43
C VAL A 272 -8.94 13.79 -6.90
N ASN A 273 -9.70 13.07 -7.73
CA ASN A 273 -9.54 12.96 -9.19
C ASN A 273 -8.17 12.50 -9.68
N THR A 274 -7.40 11.84 -8.82
CA THR A 274 -6.05 11.34 -9.12
C THR A 274 -5.68 10.21 -8.16
N TRP A 275 -4.55 9.56 -8.43
CA TRP A 275 -3.90 8.61 -7.54
C TRP A 275 -2.38 8.82 -7.60
N MET A 276 -1.70 8.70 -6.45
CA MET A 276 -0.23 8.83 -6.31
C MET A 276 0.34 10.20 -6.68
N LEU A 277 -0.45 11.27 -6.66
CA LEU A 277 0.10 12.63 -6.69
C LEU A 277 0.73 12.90 -5.32
N ARG A 278 2.06 12.97 -5.26
CA ARG A 278 2.80 13.09 -4.00
C ARG A 278 3.76 14.28 -3.99
N ASP A 279 3.84 14.87 -2.81
CA ASP A 279 4.92 15.80 -2.45
C ASP A 279 5.55 15.30 -1.14
N LEU A 280 6.86 15.05 -1.13
CA LEU A 280 7.56 14.52 0.03
C LEU A 280 7.68 15.53 1.19
N ARG A 281 7.28 16.77 0.98
CA ARG A 281 7.24 17.82 2.00
C ARG A 281 5.99 17.79 2.86
N ILE A 282 4.93 17.11 2.41
CA ILE A 282 3.68 16.98 3.17
C ILE A 282 3.71 15.75 4.09
N PRO A 283 2.96 15.77 5.21
CA PRO A 283 2.83 14.61 6.09
C PRO A 283 2.26 13.39 5.37
N PHE A 284 2.86 12.23 5.60
CA PHE A 284 2.44 10.94 5.08
C PHE A 284 2.34 9.94 6.22
N GLY A 285 1.31 9.10 6.23
CA GLY A 285 1.16 7.98 7.16
C GLY A 285 -0.28 7.57 7.35
N GLY A 286 -0.49 6.32 7.78
CA GLY A 286 -1.79 5.71 7.97
C GLY A 286 -2.48 6.08 9.28
N MET A 287 -3.80 5.85 9.30
CA MET A 287 -4.65 5.82 10.48
C MET A 287 -4.95 4.37 10.86
N LYS A 288 -5.54 4.14 12.03
CA LYS A 288 -5.98 2.82 12.50
C LYS A 288 -4.80 1.81 12.46
N SER A 289 -5.03 0.60 11.95
CA SER A 289 -3.97 -0.42 11.83
C SER A 289 -3.02 -0.21 10.63
N SER A 290 -3.14 0.90 9.89
CA SER A 290 -2.23 1.22 8.79
C SER A 290 -0.98 1.99 9.22
N GLY A 291 -0.92 2.51 10.44
CA GLY A 291 0.32 3.14 10.87
C GLY A 291 0.23 3.95 12.16
N VAL A 292 1.41 4.30 12.64
CA VAL A 292 1.64 5.19 13.79
C VAL A 292 2.72 6.18 13.39
N GLY A 293 2.51 7.45 13.71
CA GLY A 293 3.41 8.53 13.29
C GLY A 293 3.09 9.10 11.92
N ARG A 294 3.90 10.04 11.50
CA ARG A 294 3.83 10.66 10.17
C ARG A 294 5.23 10.88 9.65
N GLU A 295 5.44 10.47 8.40
CA GLU A 295 6.65 10.75 7.63
C GLU A 295 6.48 12.03 6.79
N GLY A 296 7.54 12.46 6.13
CA GLY A 296 7.53 13.59 5.23
C GLY A 296 7.72 14.96 5.89
N GLY A 297 8.48 15.82 5.22
CA GLY A 297 8.70 17.21 5.58
C GLY A 297 9.12 17.42 7.03
N PHE A 298 8.53 18.42 7.65
CA PHE A 298 8.83 18.83 9.02
C PHE A 298 8.46 17.75 10.08
N LYS A 299 7.47 16.89 9.77
CA LYS A 299 7.06 15.81 10.68
C LYS A 299 8.16 14.76 10.86
N SER A 300 8.87 14.40 9.79
CA SER A 300 10.05 13.53 9.90
C SER A 300 11.13 14.16 10.76
N LEU A 301 11.41 15.46 10.57
CA LEU A 301 12.41 16.15 11.39
C LEU A 301 12.04 16.11 12.88
N GLN A 302 10.79 16.39 13.23
CA GLN A 302 10.30 16.32 14.61
C GLN A 302 10.38 14.90 15.18
N PHE A 303 10.08 13.88 14.36
CA PHE A 303 10.10 12.49 14.82
C PHE A 303 11.52 12.02 15.17
N PHE A 304 12.51 12.35 14.33
CA PHE A 304 13.91 11.91 14.52
C PHE A 304 14.74 12.82 15.44
N THR A 305 14.14 13.80 16.08
CA THR A 305 14.81 14.71 17.03
C THR A 305 14.08 14.77 18.37
N GLU A 306 14.75 15.30 19.41
CA GLU A 306 14.16 15.52 20.73
C GLU A 306 14.21 17.01 21.09
N PRO A 307 13.06 17.67 21.37
CA PRO A 307 13.04 19.01 21.91
C PRO A 307 13.52 18.99 23.37
N LYS A 308 14.38 19.94 23.73
CA LYS A 308 14.82 20.16 25.09
C LYS A 308 14.48 21.57 25.52
N ASN A 309 13.83 21.72 26.67
CA ASN A 309 13.63 23.01 27.31
C ASN A 309 14.79 23.30 28.29
N VAL A 310 15.39 24.47 28.18
CA VAL A 310 16.41 24.95 29.09
C VAL A 310 15.94 26.29 29.67
N CYS A 311 15.63 26.28 30.97
CA CYS A 311 15.27 27.50 31.71
C CYS A 311 16.48 27.98 32.49
N LEU A 312 16.91 29.23 32.26
CA LEU A 312 17.99 29.89 32.96
C LEU A 312 17.45 31.08 33.75
N LYS A 313 17.66 31.11 35.05
CA LYS A 313 17.42 32.30 35.87
C LYS A 313 18.76 33.02 36.03
N LEU A 314 18.84 34.26 35.62
CA LEU A 314 19.99 35.19 35.83
C LEU A 314 19.86 35.90 37.15
#